data_7bd69ac6d007d025ad0fd0672a58ade2
#
_entry.id   7bd69ac6d007d025ad0fd0672a58ade2
#
_cell.length_a   1.000
_cell.length_b   1.000
_cell.length_c   1.000
_cell.angle_alpha   90.00
_cell.angle_beta   90.00
_cell.angle_gamma   90.00
#
_symmetry.space_group_name_H-M   'P 1'
#
loop_
_entity.id
_entity.type
_entity.pdbx_description
1 polymer ?
#
loop_
_entity_poly.entity_id
_entity_poly.type
_entity_poly.pdbx_seq_one_letter_code
_entity_poly.pdbx_strand_id
1 'polypeptide(L)'
;MLSVTINDGVVKASSLKRKDNSSSDKSNYKLVRKGDIAYNSMRMWQGASGTSPYSGIVSPAYTIITPINNIVVDFFAYQFKMKSSLYKFQKYSQGLTSDTWNLKFPLLREIKMIAPNKNEQIKIVCLLKKLDSTIASNQRHPFLLKIRPRPPP
;
A
#
# COMPACT_ATOMS: atom_id res chain seq x y z
N MET A 1 -9.17 14.58 0.08
CA MET A 1 -8.51 13.79 1.14
C MET A 1 -8.15 12.42 0.61
N LEU A 2 -7.02 11.86 1.04
CA LEU A 2 -6.54 10.53 0.68
C LEU A 2 -6.60 9.61 1.90
N SER A 3 -6.64 8.30 1.63
CA SER A 3 -6.60 7.25 2.64
C SER A 3 -5.64 6.15 2.20
N VAL A 4 -5.09 5.41 3.16
CA VAL A 4 -4.17 4.29 2.89
C VAL A 4 -4.85 3.00 3.29
N THR A 5 -4.99 2.07 2.34
CA THR A 5 -5.61 0.76 2.54
C THR A 5 -4.58 -0.37 2.45
N ILE A 6 -4.94 -1.55 2.93
CA ILE A 6 -4.09 -2.74 2.82
C ILE A 6 -4.02 -3.21 1.36
N ASN A 7 -5.16 -3.25 0.67
CA ASN A 7 -5.25 -3.84 -0.68
C ASN A 7 -4.84 -2.86 -1.77
N ASP A 8 -5.42 -1.65 -1.74
CA ASP A 8 -5.30 -0.69 -2.87
C ASP A 8 -4.24 0.39 -2.65
N GLY A 9 -3.52 0.36 -1.49
CA GLY A 9 -2.55 1.39 -1.15
C GLY A 9 -3.19 2.75 -0.94
N VAL A 10 -2.70 3.78 -1.61
CA VAL A 10 -3.20 5.17 -1.47
C VAL A 10 -4.35 5.42 -2.44
N VAL A 11 -5.52 5.73 -1.89
CA VAL A 11 -6.76 5.98 -2.65
C VAL A 11 -7.41 7.29 -2.22
N LYS A 12 -8.34 7.80 -3.03
CA LYS A 12 -9.21 8.90 -2.62
C LYS A 12 -10.15 8.44 -1.51
N ALA A 13 -10.26 9.19 -0.40
CA ALA A 13 -11.15 8.84 0.70
C ALA A 13 -12.61 8.70 0.25
N SER A 14 -13.03 9.49 -0.75
CA SER A 14 -14.36 9.43 -1.35
C SER A 14 -14.68 8.16 -2.13
N SER A 15 -13.66 7.38 -2.54
CA SER A 15 -13.86 6.09 -3.21
C SER A 15 -14.16 4.94 -2.25
N LEU A 16 -13.99 5.15 -0.95
CA LEU A 16 -14.23 4.13 0.06
C LEU A 16 -15.70 4.11 0.49
N LYS A 17 -16.31 2.93 0.51
CA LYS A 17 -17.70 2.71 0.96
C LYS A 17 -17.85 2.81 2.49
N ARG A 18 -17.13 3.68 3.14
CA ARG A 18 -17.19 3.89 4.59
C ARG A 18 -17.56 5.32 4.91
N LYS A 19 -18.21 5.54 6.07
CA LYS A 19 -18.49 6.88 6.58
C LYS A 19 -17.18 7.66 6.74
N ASP A 20 -17.18 8.90 6.31
CA ASP A 20 -16.05 9.81 6.55
C ASP A 20 -16.07 10.25 8.02
N ASN A 21 -15.16 9.70 8.81
CA ASN A 21 -14.96 10.05 10.21
C ASN A 21 -13.79 11.04 10.38
N SER A 22 -13.40 11.74 9.32
CA SER A 22 -12.33 12.73 9.40
C SER A 22 -12.76 13.96 10.20
N SER A 23 -11.84 14.53 10.98
CA SER A 23 -12.11 15.79 11.69
C SER A 23 -12.49 16.91 10.72
N SER A 24 -13.34 17.83 11.13
CA SER A 24 -13.60 19.09 10.40
C SER A 24 -12.33 19.96 10.33
N ASP A 25 -11.57 20.02 11.41
CA ASP A 25 -10.26 20.65 11.42
C ASP A 25 -9.20 19.75 10.74
N LYS A 26 -8.59 20.28 9.69
CA LYS A 26 -7.54 19.63 8.89
C LYS A 26 -6.14 20.21 9.14
N SER A 27 -5.97 21.11 10.10
CA SER A 27 -4.69 21.81 10.37
C SER A 27 -3.53 20.85 10.63
N ASN A 28 -3.79 19.70 11.28
CA ASN A 28 -2.79 18.67 11.59
C ASN A 28 -2.64 17.60 10.50
N TYR A 29 -3.33 17.73 9.36
CA TYR A 29 -3.23 16.77 8.26
C TYR A 29 -1.91 16.94 7.51
N LYS A 30 -1.39 15.83 7.01
CA LYS A 30 -0.09 15.80 6.33
C LYS A 30 -0.28 15.88 4.82
N LEU A 31 0.54 16.70 4.17
CA LEU A 31 0.59 16.78 2.72
C LEU A 31 1.25 15.52 2.15
N VAL A 32 0.64 14.97 1.12
CA VAL A 32 1.17 13.89 0.28
C VAL A 32 1.29 14.42 -1.13
N ARG A 33 2.43 14.22 -1.77
CA ARG A 33 2.64 14.52 -3.18
C ARG A 33 2.53 13.24 -4.00
N LYS A 34 2.15 13.37 -5.25
CA LYS A 34 2.21 12.26 -6.20
C LYS A 34 3.65 11.71 -6.24
N GLY A 35 3.79 10.39 -6.08
CA GLY A 35 5.08 9.72 -6.02
C GLY A 35 5.63 9.49 -4.60
N ASP A 36 5.07 10.12 -3.57
CA ASP A 36 5.41 9.76 -2.18
C ASP A 36 4.87 8.38 -1.82
N ILE A 37 5.50 7.69 -0.87
CA ILE A 37 4.91 6.54 -0.21
C ILE A 37 4.18 7.02 1.04
N ALA A 38 2.91 6.66 1.17
CA ALA A 38 2.17 6.82 2.41
C ALA A 38 1.89 5.47 3.06
N TYR A 39 1.99 5.39 4.38
CA TYR A 39 1.61 4.18 5.11
C TYR A 39 0.84 4.49 6.39
N ASN A 40 -0.03 3.58 6.77
CA ASN A 40 -0.71 3.61 8.06
C ASN A 40 0.20 2.97 9.11
N SER A 41 0.73 3.75 10.04
CA SER A 41 1.70 3.27 11.03
C SER A 41 1.13 2.17 11.95
N MET A 42 -0.17 2.17 12.21
CA MET A 42 -0.83 1.12 13.01
C MET A 42 -1.15 -0.15 12.21
N ARG A 43 -1.10 -0.09 10.88
CA ARG A 43 -1.43 -1.21 9.97
C ARG A 43 -0.31 -1.51 8.97
N MET A 44 0.90 -0.96 9.20
CA MET A 44 2.05 -1.21 8.33
C MET A 44 2.45 -2.69 8.32
N TRP A 45 2.35 -3.36 9.45
CA TRP A 45 2.57 -4.79 9.59
C TRP A 45 1.59 -5.67 8.80
N GLN A 46 0.44 -5.12 8.41
CA GLN A 46 -0.53 -5.75 7.49
C GLN A 46 -0.32 -5.29 6.03
N GLY A 47 0.63 -4.41 5.78
CA GLY A 47 0.92 -3.90 4.44
C GLY A 47 0.07 -2.69 4.02
N ALA A 48 -0.53 -1.95 4.96
CA ALA A 48 -1.26 -0.72 4.64
C ALA A 48 -0.30 0.40 4.22
N SER A 49 0.19 0.35 3.00
CA SER A 49 1.14 1.27 2.39
C SER A 49 1.00 1.30 0.88
N GLY A 50 1.53 2.31 0.23
CA GLY A 50 1.62 2.37 -1.23
C GLY A 50 2.16 3.70 -1.72
N THR A 51 2.60 3.73 -2.99
CA THR A 51 2.93 4.96 -3.71
C THR A 51 1.65 5.75 -3.97
N SER A 52 1.66 7.04 -3.71
CA SER A 52 0.50 7.90 -3.97
C SER A 52 0.43 8.28 -5.45
N PRO A 53 -0.66 7.93 -6.15
CA PRO A 53 -0.92 8.41 -7.50
C PRO A 53 -1.48 9.84 -7.53
N TYR A 54 -1.76 10.42 -6.34
CA TYR A 54 -2.39 11.72 -6.17
C TYR A 54 -1.59 12.64 -5.26
N SER A 55 -1.74 13.95 -5.45
CA SER A 55 -1.39 14.93 -4.43
C SER A 55 -2.64 15.26 -3.59
N GLY A 56 -2.47 15.44 -2.28
CA GLY A 56 -3.57 15.72 -1.37
C GLY A 56 -3.14 15.66 0.10
N ILE A 57 -4.09 15.47 0.99
CA ILE A 57 -3.84 15.39 2.43
C ILE A 57 -4.30 14.05 3.00
N VAL A 58 -3.61 13.59 4.03
CA VAL A 58 -3.91 12.38 4.80
C VAL A 58 -4.01 12.69 6.29
N SER A 59 -4.73 11.84 7.02
CA SER A 59 -4.83 11.91 8.49
C SER A 59 -3.44 11.89 9.16
N PRO A 60 -3.28 12.54 10.32
CA PRO A 60 -2.05 12.51 11.12
C PRO A 60 -1.55 11.10 11.47
N ALA A 61 -2.45 10.11 11.52
CA ALA A 61 -2.11 8.70 11.78
C ALA A 61 -1.25 8.06 10.67
N TYR A 62 -1.19 8.66 9.49
CA TYR A 62 -0.36 8.15 8.40
C TYR A 62 1.04 8.80 8.42
N THR A 63 2.00 8.05 7.94
CA THR A 63 3.38 8.53 7.75
C THR A 63 3.66 8.62 6.26
N ILE A 64 4.35 9.71 5.86
CA ILE A 64 4.74 9.97 4.49
C ILE A 64 6.25 9.80 4.36
N ILE A 65 6.66 9.09 3.34
CA ILE A 65 8.06 8.94 2.94
C ILE A 65 8.20 9.59 1.57
N THR A 66 8.98 10.65 1.52
CA THR A 66 9.34 11.29 0.26
C THR A 66 10.62 10.64 -0.28
N PRO A 67 10.62 10.18 -1.54
CA PRO A 67 11.80 9.58 -2.12
C PRO A 67 12.92 10.63 -2.28
N ILE A 68 14.14 10.20 -1.99
CA ILE A 68 15.34 10.94 -2.36
C ILE A 68 15.88 10.44 -3.70
N ASN A 69 16.80 11.20 -4.32
CA ASN A 69 17.35 10.89 -5.63
C ASN A 69 17.83 9.43 -5.77
N ASN A 70 17.63 8.86 -6.96
CA ASN A 70 18.03 7.50 -7.36
C ASN A 70 17.22 6.33 -6.78
N ILE A 71 16.05 6.56 -6.20
CA ILE A 71 15.17 5.49 -5.69
C ILE A 71 14.02 5.24 -6.67
N VAL A 72 13.76 3.98 -6.98
CA VAL A 72 12.55 3.54 -7.69
C VAL A 72 11.45 3.29 -6.65
N VAL A 73 10.63 4.28 -6.40
CA VAL A 73 9.64 4.31 -5.32
C VAL A 73 8.69 3.12 -5.36
N ASP A 74 8.18 2.80 -6.55
CA ASP A 74 7.26 1.67 -6.73
C ASP A 74 7.91 0.33 -6.38
N PHE A 75 9.23 0.17 -6.55
CA PHE A 75 9.94 -1.03 -6.14
C PHE A 75 9.79 -1.25 -4.63
N PHE A 76 10.01 -0.23 -3.84
CA PHE A 76 9.84 -0.29 -2.39
C PHE A 76 8.38 -0.46 -1.99
N ALA A 77 7.44 0.15 -2.70
CA ALA A 77 6.01 -0.06 -2.45
C ALA A 77 5.61 -1.53 -2.64
N TYR A 78 6.10 -2.22 -3.67
CA TYR A 78 5.93 -3.67 -3.84
C TYR A 78 6.67 -4.47 -2.76
N GLN A 79 7.93 -4.12 -2.49
CA GLN A 79 8.73 -4.79 -1.47
C GLN A 79 8.06 -4.73 -0.10
N PHE A 80 7.41 -3.62 0.26
CA PHE A 80 6.68 -3.46 1.52
C PHE A 80 5.48 -4.42 1.65
N LYS A 81 4.96 -4.94 0.56
CA LYS A 81 3.89 -5.95 0.55
C LYS A 81 4.39 -7.40 0.71
N MET A 82 5.69 -7.65 0.60
CA MET A 82 6.24 -8.99 0.71
C MET A 82 6.13 -9.52 2.14
N LYS A 83 5.85 -10.80 2.30
CA LYS A 83 5.75 -11.47 3.62
C LYS A 83 6.97 -11.23 4.50
N SER A 84 8.18 -11.26 3.91
CA SER A 84 9.43 -10.99 4.61
C SER A 84 9.51 -9.56 5.18
N SER A 85 8.99 -8.59 4.45
CA SER A 85 8.90 -7.20 4.90
C SER A 85 7.85 -7.03 5.99
N LEU A 86 6.67 -7.62 5.81
CA LEU A 86 5.58 -7.56 6.80
C LEU A 86 6.02 -8.17 8.13
N TYR A 87 6.75 -9.28 8.11
CA TYR A 87 7.34 -9.88 9.32
C TYR A 87 8.30 -8.93 10.03
N LYS A 88 9.19 -8.23 9.28
CA LYS A 88 10.07 -7.20 9.86
C LYS A 88 9.25 -6.05 10.46
N PHE A 89 8.24 -5.56 9.75
CA PHE A 89 7.38 -4.48 10.23
C PHE A 89 6.64 -4.85 11.51
N GLN A 90 6.15 -6.09 11.60
CA GLN A 90 5.56 -6.62 12.82
C GLN A 90 6.57 -6.61 13.98
N LYS A 91 7.76 -7.15 13.75
CA LYS A 91 8.81 -7.25 14.78
C LYS A 91 9.27 -5.88 15.32
N TYR A 92 9.28 -4.85 14.48
CA TYR A 92 9.69 -3.49 14.84
C TYR A 92 8.52 -2.60 15.29
N SER A 93 7.28 -3.08 15.19
CA SER A 93 6.11 -2.36 15.71
C SER A 93 6.10 -2.37 17.22
N GLN A 94 5.70 -1.26 17.82
CA GLN A 94 5.56 -1.09 19.27
C GLN A 94 4.09 -1.11 19.67
N GLY A 95 3.77 -1.73 20.79
CA GLY A 95 2.43 -1.84 21.36
C GLY A 95 2.26 -3.15 22.13
N LEU A 96 1.34 -3.20 23.08
CA LEU A 96 1.10 -4.37 23.91
C LEU A 96 0.35 -5.47 23.14
N THR A 97 -0.56 -5.07 22.25
CA THR A 97 -1.40 -5.99 21.46
C THR A 97 -1.33 -5.60 19.98
N SER A 98 -1.73 -6.51 19.09
CA SER A 98 -1.75 -6.26 17.64
C SER A 98 -2.58 -5.03 17.25
N ASP A 99 -3.61 -4.69 18.01
CA ASP A 99 -4.46 -3.52 17.75
C ASP A 99 -3.79 -2.19 18.10
N THR A 100 -2.80 -2.23 18.99
CA THR A 100 -2.04 -1.06 19.43
C THR A 100 -0.68 -0.95 18.74
N TRP A 101 -0.28 -1.96 17.97
CA TRP A 101 1.01 -1.94 17.26
C TRP A 101 1.12 -0.73 16.33
N ASN A 102 2.27 -0.07 16.42
CA ASN A 102 2.55 1.15 15.69
C ASN A 102 4.00 1.17 15.22
N LEU A 103 4.22 1.22 13.92
CA LEU A 103 5.54 1.37 13.31
C LEU A 103 5.75 2.82 12.90
N LYS A 104 6.32 3.62 13.80
CA LYS A 104 6.70 5.00 13.52
C LYS A 104 7.95 5.07 12.64
N PHE A 105 8.13 6.17 11.93
CA PHE A 105 9.24 6.36 10.99
C PHE A 105 10.64 6.11 11.56
N PRO A 106 10.98 6.54 12.80
CA PRO A 106 12.30 6.25 13.37
C PRO A 106 12.64 4.76 13.43
N LEU A 107 11.64 3.90 13.73
CA LEU A 107 11.83 2.45 13.75
C LEU A 107 11.83 1.85 12.34
N LEU A 108 10.99 2.36 11.44
CA LEU A 108 10.98 1.92 10.05
C LEU A 108 12.36 2.13 9.39
N ARG A 109 12.98 3.25 9.65
CA ARG A 109 14.29 3.63 9.10
C ARG A 109 15.43 2.70 9.54
N GLU A 110 15.31 2.02 10.69
CA GLU A 110 16.29 1.05 11.19
C GLU A 110 16.19 -0.31 10.47
N ILE A 111 15.09 -0.56 9.75
CA ILE A 111 14.88 -1.83 9.07
C ILE A 111 15.71 -1.89 7.79
N LYS A 112 16.72 -2.72 7.80
CA LYS A 112 17.55 -2.97 6.61
C LYS A 112 16.76 -3.73 5.56
N MET A 113 16.64 -3.14 4.36
CA MET A 113 16.03 -3.73 3.19
C MET A 113 17.05 -3.89 2.08
N ILE A 114 17.06 -5.07 1.44
CA ILE A 114 17.96 -5.36 0.33
C ILE A 114 17.26 -4.93 -0.95
N ALA A 115 17.95 -4.18 -1.80
CA ALA A 115 17.46 -3.77 -3.10
C ALA A 115 18.53 -4.01 -4.16
N PRO A 116 18.16 -4.47 -5.36
CA PRO A 116 19.08 -4.58 -6.48
C PRO A 116 19.44 -3.18 -7.02
N ASN A 117 20.30 -3.13 -8.03
CA ASN A 117 20.62 -1.87 -8.70
C ASN A 117 19.37 -1.24 -9.36
N LYS A 118 19.45 0.06 -9.65
CA LYS A 118 18.32 0.83 -10.16
C LYS A 118 17.71 0.26 -11.44
N ASN A 119 18.53 -0.23 -12.37
CA ASN A 119 18.04 -0.78 -13.63
C ASN A 119 17.23 -2.06 -13.41
N GLU A 120 17.65 -2.90 -12.48
CA GLU A 120 16.89 -4.09 -12.09
C GLU A 120 15.61 -3.74 -11.36
N GLN A 121 15.64 -2.75 -10.46
CA GLN A 121 14.40 -2.25 -9.82
C GLN A 121 13.38 -1.80 -10.86
N ILE A 122 13.80 -1.06 -11.89
CA ILE A 122 12.91 -0.61 -12.98
C ILE A 122 12.31 -1.80 -13.72
N LYS A 123 13.12 -2.82 -14.08
CA LYS A 123 12.65 -4.02 -14.78
C LYS A 123 11.64 -4.79 -13.95
N ILE A 124 11.92 -4.98 -12.67
CA ILE A 124 11.02 -5.66 -11.72
C ILE A 124 9.68 -4.91 -11.61
N VAL A 125 9.71 -3.60 -11.44
CA VAL A 125 8.50 -2.78 -11.35
C VAL A 125 7.68 -2.85 -12.64
N CYS A 126 8.34 -2.78 -13.80
CA CYS A 126 7.67 -2.92 -15.10
C CYS A 126 6.94 -4.26 -15.22
N LEU A 127 7.59 -5.35 -14.83
CA LEU A 127 6.99 -6.69 -14.84
C LEU A 127 5.79 -6.78 -13.89
N LEU A 128 5.95 -6.33 -12.64
CA LEU A 128 4.88 -6.38 -11.63
C LEU A 128 3.66 -5.55 -12.06
N LYS A 129 3.87 -4.34 -12.61
CA LYS A 129 2.76 -3.51 -13.14
C LYS A 129 2.03 -4.17 -14.30
N LYS A 130 2.73 -4.89 -15.18
CA LYS A 130 2.08 -5.67 -16.24
C LYS A 130 1.24 -6.80 -15.67
N LEU A 131 1.75 -7.52 -14.67
CA LEU A 131 0.99 -8.58 -13.98
C LEU A 131 -0.26 -8.02 -13.30
N ASP A 132 -0.15 -6.93 -12.55
CA ASP A 132 -1.31 -6.27 -11.92
C ASP A 132 -2.37 -5.87 -12.95
N SER A 133 -1.95 -5.30 -14.08
CA SER A 133 -2.86 -4.93 -15.17
C SER A 133 -3.57 -6.15 -15.78
N THR A 134 -2.85 -7.25 -15.97
CA THR A 134 -3.42 -8.51 -16.51
C THR A 134 -4.42 -9.12 -15.52
N ILE A 135 -4.07 -9.16 -14.23
CA ILE A 135 -4.96 -9.65 -13.17
C ILE A 135 -6.24 -8.80 -13.12
N ALA A 136 -6.10 -7.47 -13.11
CA ALA A 136 -7.25 -6.57 -13.09
C ALA A 136 -8.14 -6.72 -14.33
N SER A 137 -7.56 -6.97 -15.51
CA SER A 137 -8.32 -7.25 -16.74
C SER A 137 -9.10 -8.56 -16.63
N ASN A 138 -8.46 -9.63 -16.19
CA ASN A 138 -9.11 -10.94 -16.06
C ASN A 138 -10.22 -10.94 -15.02
N GLN A 139 -10.08 -10.18 -13.94
CA GLN A 139 -11.12 -10.03 -12.91
C GLN A 139 -12.37 -9.28 -13.43
N ARG A 140 -12.22 -8.40 -14.44
CA ARG A 140 -13.35 -7.69 -15.05
C ARG A 140 -14.17 -8.56 -16.02
N HIS A 141 -13.58 -9.63 -16.51
CA HIS A 141 -14.22 -10.58 -17.43
C HIS A 141 -14.27 -11.98 -16.80
N PRO A 142 -15.16 -12.20 -15.79
CA PRO A 142 -15.28 -13.51 -15.19
C PRO A 142 -15.77 -14.51 -16.25
N PHE A 143 -15.00 -15.57 -16.48
CA PHE A 143 -15.41 -16.68 -17.34
C PHE A 143 -16.51 -17.46 -16.62
N LEU A 144 -17.77 -17.25 -17.02
CA LEU A 144 -18.89 -18.04 -16.52
C LEU A 144 -18.90 -19.38 -17.25
N LEU A 145 -18.41 -20.41 -16.59
CA LEU A 145 -18.55 -21.79 -17.05
C LEU A 145 -20.05 -22.19 -17.01
N LYS A 146 -20.73 -22.09 -18.13
CA LYS A 146 -22.12 -22.57 -18.27
C LYS A 146 -22.10 -24.10 -18.38
N ILE A 147 -22.10 -24.80 -17.25
CA ILE A 147 -22.31 -26.25 -17.21
C ILE A 147 -23.82 -26.49 -17.34
N ARG A 148 -24.23 -27.15 -18.41
CA ARG A 148 -25.60 -27.66 -18.53
C ARG A 148 -25.64 -29.05 -17.87
N PRO A 149 -26.62 -29.33 -16.98
CA PRO A 149 -26.82 -30.68 -16.51
C PRO A 149 -27.19 -31.59 -17.68
N ARG A 150 -26.69 -32.84 -17.69
CA ARG A 150 -27.08 -33.84 -18.66
C ARG A 150 -28.59 -34.11 -18.50
N PRO A 151 -29.39 -34.12 -19.58
CA PRO A 151 -30.81 -34.52 -19.44
C PRO A 151 -30.89 -35.96 -18.92
N PRO A 152 -31.93 -36.27 -18.13
CA PRO A 152 -32.15 -37.65 -17.66
C PRO A 152 -32.35 -38.62 -18.81
N PRO A 153 -32.05 -39.94 -18.65
CA PRO A 153 -32.18 -40.95 -19.68
C PRO A 153 -33.62 -41.15 -20.12
#